data_695fbc98458e5cd4e283afbb964d5417
#
_entry.id   695fbc98458e5cd4e283afbb964d5417
#
_cell.length_a   1.000
_cell.length_b   1.000
_cell.length_c   1.000
_cell.angle_alpha   90.00
_cell.angle_beta   90.00
_cell.angle_gamma   90.00
#
_symmetry.space_group_name_H-M   'P 1'
#
loop_
_entity.id
_entity.type
_entity.pdbx_description
1 polymer ?
#
loop_
_entity_poly.entity_id
_entity_poly.type
_entity_poly.pdbx_seq_one_letter_code
_entity_poly.pdbx_strand_id
1 'polypeptide(L)'
;MINMYVLGALSLTQLLINDFLFLFIIRVLIGLMIAVDYTVGNALLTEWLPKGEDSKKQSHLLIYWTIGFIASYIAGTFITGLGSHTWQIILATGAIPAFIAAIFRSIFPLPASPSWLASRGKIKTANKVIKKHMGRKWGISKKLKKAKPIKEVSWTTLFSGKYLRRTLVGGLFYACQAFAFFGISIFLPILLQSMHVTDQKISGIIYNGGMFIGVILGILLFNRISRRAFLISNFLLSGILIGFLAINKSLNSNIKLAIFCIFAIILSSGLVLDYPYPTELFDIKVRGTGVGTCITISRFGAAAGTFLLPILTNQGGAILSMLICAIVLLTAFIICLIWAPETSPKFKQNN
;
A
#
# COMPACT_ATOMS: atom_id res chain seq x y z
N MET A 1 -4.06 2.36 -20.54
CA MET A 1 -2.91 2.19 -21.44
C MET A 1 -2.06 3.47 -21.50
N ILE A 2 -2.57 4.57 -21.98
CA ILE A 2 -1.85 5.86 -22.13
C ILE A 2 -1.15 6.29 -20.83
N ASN A 3 -1.79 6.08 -19.67
CA ASN A 3 -1.28 6.43 -18.35
C ASN A 3 0.16 5.93 -18.07
N MET A 4 0.49 4.68 -18.46
CA MET A 4 1.83 4.12 -18.25
C MET A 4 2.89 4.72 -19.16
N TYR A 5 2.52 5.07 -20.39
CA TYR A 5 3.43 5.80 -21.29
C TYR A 5 3.72 7.19 -20.77
N VAL A 6 2.69 7.90 -20.28
CA VAL A 6 2.86 9.23 -19.66
C VAL A 6 3.74 9.13 -18.42
N LEU A 7 3.51 8.10 -17.56
CA LEU A 7 4.34 7.87 -16.38
C LEU A 7 5.81 7.64 -16.76
N GLY A 8 6.07 6.80 -17.76
CA GLY A 8 7.43 6.55 -18.26
C GLY A 8 8.10 7.81 -18.84
N ALA A 9 7.37 8.58 -19.64
CA ALA A 9 7.86 9.84 -20.19
C ALA A 9 8.19 10.86 -19.09
N LEU A 10 7.28 11.08 -18.13
CA LEU A 10 7.52 11.95 -16.97
C LEU A 10 8.71 11.48 -16.12
N SER A 11 8.91 10.17 -15.99
CA SER A 11 10.07 9.63 -15.28
C SER A 11 11.38 9.95 -16.01
N LEU A 12 11.41 9.90 -17.35
CA LEU A 12 12.60 10.26 -18.14
C LEU A 12 12.88 11.77 -18.13
N THR A 13 11.84 12.62 -18.10
CA THR A 13 12.06 14.09 -18.07
C THR A 13 12.83 14.52 -16.83
N GLN A 14 12.83 13.72 -15.75
CA GLN A 14 13.62 14.03 -14.55
C GLN A 14 15.15 14.05 -14.80
N LEU A 15 15.63 13.41 -15.87
CA LEU A 15 17.05 13.49 -16.30
C LEU A 15 17.48 14.89 -16.70
N LEU A 16 16.55 15.71 -17.21
CA LEU A 16 16.82 17.02 -17.78
C LEU A 16 16.61 18.17 -16.79
N ILE A 17 16.18 17.87 -15.56
CA ILE A 17 15.74 18.88 -14.61
C ILE A 17 16.82 19.15 -13.57
N ASN A 18 17.16 20.43 -13.44
CA ASN A 18 18.06 20.92 -12.39
C ASN A 18 17.35 21.88 -11.41
N ASP A 19 16.11 22.28 -11.71
CA ASP A 19 15.34 23.20 -10.90
C ASP A 19 14.37 22.46 -9.98
N PHE A 20 14.29 22.91 -8.72
CA PHE A 20 13.46 22.27 -7.69
C PHE A 20 11.96 22.38 -8.01
N LEU A 21 11.50 23.53 -8.54
CA LEU A 21 10.08 23.74 -8.82
C LEU A 21 9.60 22.82 -9.94
N PHE A 22 10.37 22.70 -11.01
CA PHE A 22 10.06 21.77 -12.10
C PHE A 22 10.07 20.32 -11.63
N LEU A 23 11.05 19.94 -10.80
CA LEU A 23 11.08 18.60 -10.19
C LEU A 23 9.82 18.34 -9.36
N PHE A 24 9.42 19.31 -8.54
CA PHE A 24 8.20 19.21 -7.72
C PHE A 24 6.95 19.00 -8.58
N ILE A 25 6.78 19.80 -9.64
CA ILE A 25 5.63 19.70 -10.56
C ILE A 25 5.59 18.29 -11.20
N ILE A 26 6.73 17.81 -11.72
CA ILE A 26 6.79 16.48 -12.35
C ILE A 26 6.50 15.38 -11.33
N ARG A 27 6.97 15.49 -10.09
CA ARG A 27 6.67 14.55 -9.03
C ARG A 27 5.18 14.51 -8.69
N VAL A 28 4.50 15.64 -8.68
CA VAL A 28 3.04 15.71 -8.51
C VAL A 28 2.34 15.02 -9.69
N LEU A 29 2.74 15.28 -10.93
CA LEU A 29 2.18 14.62 -12.11
C LEU A 29 2.40 13.10 -12.10
N ILE A 30 3.59 12.64 -11.74
CA ILE A 30 3.90 11.21 -11.55
C ILE A 30 2.99 10.60 -10.48
N GLY A 31 2.81 11.30 -9.35
CA GLY A 31 1.90 10.87 -8.28
C GLY A 31 0.46 10.71 -8.75
N LEU A 32 -0.04 11.65 -9.58
CA LEU A 32 -1.37 11.57 -10.19
C LEU A 32 -1.50 10.35 -11.11
N MET A 33 -0.49 10.08 -11.94
CA MET A 33 -0.49 8.91 -12.83
C MET A 33 -0.49 7.59 -12.05
N ILE A 34 0.29 7.50 -10.98
CA ILE A 34 0.32 6.34 -10.09
C ILE A 34 -1.05 6.15 -9.41
N ALA A 35 -1.67 7.24 -8.92
CA ALA A 35 -2.98 7.17 -8.26
C ALA A 35 -4.08 6.67 -9.19
N VAL A 36 -4.06 7.09 -10.46
CA VAL A 36 -5.00 6.61 -11.49
C VAL A 36 -4.80 5.10 -11.74
N ASP A 37 -3.57 4.64 -11.93
CA ASP A 37 -3.31 3.22 -12.18
C ASP A 37 -3.70 2.34 -10.98
N TYR A 38 -3.39 2.80 -9.79
CA TYR A 38 -3.67 2.11 -8.55
C TYR A 38 -5.17 1.92 -8.30
N THR A 39 -5.96 2.98 -8.50
CA THR A 39 -7.41 2.94 -8.33
C THR A 39 -8.11 2.12 -9.41
N VAL A 40 -7.77 2.37 -10.67
CA VAL A 40 -8.40 1.68 -11.81
C VAL A 40 -8.00 0.21 -11.85
N GLY A 41 -6.72 -0.09 -11.61
CA GLY A 41 -6.21 -1.47 -11.60
C GLY A 41 -6.85 -2.32 -10.51
N ASN A 42 -6.96 -1.77 -9.30
CA ASN A 42 -7.58 -2.47 -8.18
C ASN A 42 -9.10 -2.67 -8.39
N ALA A 43 -9.80 -1.63 -8.87
CA ALA A 43 -11.23 -1.74 -9.21
C ALA A 43 -11.47 -2.80 -10.29
N LEU A 44 -10.67 -2.79 -11.35
CA LEU A 44 -10.80 -3.76 -12.43
C LEU A 44 -10.56 -5.20 -11.94
N LEU A 45 -9.55 -5.40 -11.08
CA LEU A 45 -9.29 -6.71 -10.50
C LEU A 45 -10.49 -7.23 -9.71
N THR A 46 -11.07 -6.40 -8.83
CA THR A 46 -12.24 -6.80 -8.02
C THR A 46 -13.46 -7.14 -8.86
N GLU A 47 -13.66 -6.47 -9.99
CA GLU A 47 -14.77 -6.72 -10.89
C GLU A 47 -14.63 -8.02 -11.70
N TRP A 48 -13.40 -8.50 -11.90
CA TRP A 48 -13.11 -9.76 -12.57
C TRP A 48 -13.09 -10.96 -11.64
N LEU A 49 -12.90 -10.76 -10.34
CA LEU A 49 -12.81 -11.86 -9.39
C LEU A 49 -14.19 -12.43 -9.02
N PRO A 50 -14.29 -13.76 -8.83
CA PRO A 50 -15.47 -14.39 -8.27
C PRO A 50 -15.75 -13.89 -6.84
N LYS A 51 -17.03 -13.78 -6.48
CA LYS A 51 -17.40 -13.39 -5.12
C LYS A 51 -16.82 -14.35 -4.09
N GLY A 52 -16.16 -13.79 -3.08
CA GLY A 52 -15.52 -14.53 -2.00
C GLY A 52 -14.03 -14.77 -2.16
N GLU A 53 -13.46 -14.56 -3.36
CA GLU A 53 -12.00 -14.62 -3.58
C GLU A 53 -11.35 -13.24 -3.65
N ASP A 54 -12.14 -12.18 -3.66
CA ASP A 54 -11.71 -10.81 -3.92
C ASP A 54 -10.61 -10.37 -2.94
N SER A 55 -10.85 -10.53 -1.63
CA SER A 55 -9.93 -10.09 -0.59
C SER A 55 -8.60 -10.84 -0.61
N LYS A 56 -8.63 -12.17 -0.86
CA LYS A 56 -7.41 -12.98 -0.94
C LYS A 56 -6.57 -12.62 -2.16
N LYS A 57 -7.20 -12.44 -3.31
CA LYS A 57 -6.49 -12.11 -4.55
C LYS A 57 -5.91 -10.69 -4.52
N GLN A 58 -6.60 -9.75 -3.89
CA GLN A 58 -6.09 -8.40 -3.68
C GLN A 58 -4.82 -8.40 -2.82
N SER A 59 -4.74 -9.22 -1.77
CA SER A 59 -3.53 -9.28 -0.93
C SER A 59 -2.30 -9.79 -1.70
N HIS A 60 -2.47 -10.61 -2.75
CA HIS A 60 -1.35 -11.04 -3.60
C HIS A 60 -0.73 -9.89 -4.43
N LEU A 61 -1.46 -8.80 -4.69
CA LEU A 61 -0.91 -7.61 -5.36
C LEU A 61 0.27 -7.03 -4.58
N LEU A 62 0.26 -7.17 -3.25
CA LEU A 62 1.34 -6.68 -2.40
C LEU A 62 2.67 -7.41 -2.61
N ILE A 63 2.66 -8.66 -3.07
CA ILE A 63 3.90 -9.37 -3.44
C ILE A 63 4.59 -8.61 -4.57
N TYR A 64 3.87 -8.30 -5.65
CA TYR A 64 4.43 -7.58 -6.79
C TYR A 64 4.86 -6.16 -6.43
N TRP A 65 4.07 -5.48 -5.58
CA TRP A 65 4.41 -4.18 -5.07
C TRP A 65 5.71 -4.21 -4.24
N THR A 66 5.85 -5.20 -3.36
CA THR A 66 7.05 -5.37 -2.51
C THR A 66 8.27 -5.72 -3.35
N ILE A 67 8.14 -6.57 -4.37
CA ILE A 67 9.22 -6.87 -5.31
C ILE A 67 9.69 -5.58 -6.00
N GLY A 68 8.76 -4.76 -6.49
CA GLY A 68 9.08 -3.47 -7.11
C GLY A 68 9.77 -2.50 -6.14
N PHE A 69 9.32 -2.47 -4.88
CA PHE A 69 9.90 -1.65 -3.83
C PHE A 69 11.36 -2.07 -3.53
N ILE A 70 11.61 -3.37 -3.37
CA ILE A 70 12.96 -3.92 -3.14
C ILE A 70 13.86 -3.67 -4.35
N ALA A 71 13.37 -3.90 -5.55
CA ALA A 71 14.14 -3.63 -6.78
C ALA A 71 14.55 -2.15 -6.88
N SER A 72 13.64 -1.23 -6.53
CA SER A 72 13.93 0.21 -6.46
C SER A 72 14.99 0.54 -5.41
N TYR A 73 14.92 -0.07 -4.22
CA TYR A 73 15.92 0.11 -3.16
C TYR A 73 17.29 -0.40 -3.61
N ILE A 74 17.36 -1.58 -4.20
CA ILE A 74 18.60 -2.16 -4.75
C ILE A 74 19.17 -1.24 -5.82
N ALA A 75 18.36 -0.80 -6.79
CA ALA A 75 18.80 0.13 -7.82
C ALA A 75 19.39 1.41 -7.22
N GLY A 76 18.70 2.05 -6.25
CA GLY A 76 19.18 3.24 -5.56
C GLY A 76 20.48 3.02 -4.76
N THR A 77 20.70 1.79 -4.26
CA THR A 77 21.90 1.45 -3.48
C THR A 77 23.13 1.21 -4.35
N PHE A 78 22.93 0.63 -5.54
CA PHE A 78 24.04 0.26 -6.44
C PHE A 78 24.34 1.30 -7.51
N ILE A 79 23.38 2.15 -7.90
CA ILE A 79 23.63 3.27 -8.81
C ILE A 79 24.31 4.38 -8.04
N THR A 80 25.64 4.33 -7.98
CA THR A 80 26.49 5.30 -7.28
C THR A 80 27.66 5.69 -8.18
N GLY A 81 28.31 6.83 -7.90
CA GLY A 81 29.55 7.21 -8.60
C GLY A 81 29.38 7.90 -9.95
N LEU A 82 28.16 8.27 -10.33
CA LEU A 82 27.87 8.98 -11.60
C LEU A 82 27.92 10.52 -11.46
N GLY A 83 28.58 11.02 -10.42
CA GLY A 83 28.72 12.44 -10.16
C GLY A 83 27.43 13.13 -9.70
N SER A 84 27.29 14.42 -10.01
CA SER A 84 26.13 15.25 -9.61
C SER A 84 24.79 14.80 -10.17
N HIS A 85 24.77 14.03 -11.26
CA HIS A 85 23.55 13.54 -11.93
C HIS A 85 23.05 12.19 -11.41
N THR A 86 23.71 11.58 -10.42
CA THR A 86 23.35 10.26 -9.86
C THR A 86 21.88 10.20 -9.44
N TRP A 87 21.38 11.21 -8.74
CA TRP A 87 19.98 11.26 -8.26
C TRP A 87 18.98 11.32 -9.40
N GLN A 88 19.27 12.06 -10.49
CA GLN A 88 18.41 12.14 -11.67
C GLN A 88 18.28 10.78 -12.35
N ILE A 89 19.41 10.06 -12.49
CA ILE A 89 19.45 8.73 -13.09
C ILE A 89 18.64 7.75 -12.24
N ILE A 90 18.83 7.76 -10.90
CA ILE A 90 18.02 6.92 -9.99
C ILE A 90 16.53 7.19 -10.16
N LEU A 91 16.12 8.47 -10.22
CA LEU A 91 14.71 8.82 -10.41
C LEU A 91 14.16 8.35 -11.76
N ALA A 92 14.98 8.43 -12.80
CA ALA A 92 14.60 8.03 -14.16
C ALA A 92 14.49 6.51 -14.33
N THR A 93 15.12 5.69 -13.47
CA THR A 93 14.99 4.21 -13.55
C THR A 93 13.54 3.75 -13.47
N GLY A 94 12.65 4.54 -12.85
CA GLY A 94 11.21 4.28 -12.83
C GLY A 94 10.55 4.22 -14.21
N ALA A 95 11.18 4.81 -15.24
CA ALA A 95 10.71 4.73 -16.61
C ALA A 95 10.76 3.29 -17.17
N ILE A 96 11.76 2.49 -16.76
CA ILE A 96 11.94 1.12 -17.26
C ILE A 96 10.70 0.25 -16.97
N PRO A 97 10.29 0.04 -15.71
CA PRO A 97 9.10 -0.75 -15.43
C PRO A 97 7.82 -0.13 -15.98
N ALA A 98 7.73 1.22 -16.06
CA ALA A 98 6.58 1.90 -16.63
C ALA A 98 6.42 1.59 -18.13
N PHE A 99 7.48 1.66 -18.93
CA PHE A 99 7.43 1.31 -20.35
C PHE A 99 7.23 -0.20 -20.57
N ILE A 100 7.84 -1.05 -19.78
CA ILE A 100 7.60 -2.51 -19.84
C ILE A 100 6.10 -2.78 -19.61
N ALA A 101 5.51 -2.19 -18.58
CA ALA A 101 4.09 -2.33 -18.30
C ALA A 101 3.20 -1.74 -19.41
N ALA A 102 3.59 -0.59 -19.98
CA ALA A 102 2.88 0.06 -21.08
C ALA A 102 2.87 -0.82 -22.34
N ILE A 103 4.03 -1.34 -22.74
CA ILE A 103 4.19 -2.24 -23.90
C ILE A 103 3.40 -3.51 -23.69
N PHE A 104 3.53 -4.15 -22.50
CA PHE A 104 2.80 -5.36 -22.17
C PHE A 104 1.28 -5.16 -22.26
N ARG A 105 0.76 -4.04 -21.69
CA ARG A 105 -0.67 -3.69 -21.78
C ARG A 105 -1.13 -3.32 -23.18
N SER A 106 -0.24 -2.91 -24.06
CA SER A 106 -0.54 -2.63 -25.47
C SER A 106 -0.66 -3.90 -26.28
N ILE A 107 0.23 -4.89 -26.01
CA ILE A 107 0.19 -6.20 -26.66
C ILE A 107 -0.99 -7.04 -26.12
N PHE A 108 -1.22 -6.99 -24.80
CA PHE A 108 -2.28 -7.73 -24.12
C PHE A 108 -3.29 -6.77 -23.51
N PRO A 109 -4.21 -6.19 -24.31
CA PRO A 109 -5.16 -5.21 -23.81
C PRO A 109 -6.07 -5.83 -22.77
N LEU A 110 -6.20 -5.16 -21.61
CA LEU A 110 -7.10 -5.58 -20.55
C LEU A 110 -8.55 -5.53 -21.05
N PRO A 111 -9.32 -6.60 -20.85
CA PRO A 111 -10.72 -6.63 -21.29
C PRO A 111 -11.56 -5.67 -20.43
N ALA A 112 -12.59 -5.10 -21.04
CA ALA A 112 -13.52 -4.23 -20.33
C ALA A 112 -14.20 -4.98 -19.17
N SER A 113 -14.46 -4.28 -18.06
CA SER A 113 -15.14 -4.84 -16.90
C SER A 113 -16.52 -5.46 -17.27
N PRO A 114 -16.76 -6.72 -16.88
CA PRO A 114 -18.05 -7.35 -17.10
C PRO A 114 -19.18 -6.62 -16.36
N SER A 115 -18.92 -6.12 -15.14
CA SER A 115 -19.88 -5.39 -14.32
C SER A 115 -20.27 -4.07 -14.98
N TRP A 116 -19.29 -3.34 -15.50
CA TRP A 116 -19.51 -2.10 -16.23
C TRP A 116 -20.28 -2.32 -17.53
N LEU A 117 -19.96 -3.37 -18.30
CA LEU A 117 -20.72 -3.71 -19.50
C LEU A 117 -22.17 -4.06 -19.17
N ALA A 118 -22.40 -4.79 -18.06
CA ALA A 118 -23.73 -5.14 -17.61
C ALA A 118 -24.55 -3.93 -17.17
N SER A 119 -23.94 -2.98 -16.44
CA SER A 119 -24.59 -1.74 -16.01
C SER A 119 -25.02 -0.84 -17.19
N ARG A 120 -24.34 -0.95 -18.33
CA ARG A 120 -24.66 -0.29 -19.59
C ARG A 120 -25.65 -1.09 -20.47
N GLY A 121 -26.26 -2.14 -19.95
CA GLY A 121 -27.21 -2.99 -20.69
C GLY A 121 -26.58 -3.94 -21.72
N LYS A 122 -25.23 -3.94 -21.87
CA LYS A 122 -24.49 -4.77 -22.84
C LYS A 122 -24.23 -6.19 -22.30
N ILE A 123 -25.28 -6.87 -21.85
CA ILE A 123 -25.21 -8.18 -21.15
C ILE A 123 -24.61 -9.27 -22.07
N LYS A 124 -24.99 -9.29 -23.37
CA LYS A 124 -24.46 -10.27 -24.33
C LYS A 124 -22.94 -10.12 -24.49
N THR A 125 -22.45 -8.89 -24.65
CA THR A 125 -21.04 -8.57 -24.75
C THR A 125 -20.29 -8.94 -23.47
N ALA A 126 -20.84 -8.62 -22.32
CA ALA A 126 -20.26 -8.96 -21.02
C ALA A 126 -20.10 -10.48 -20.84
N ASN A 127 -21.13 -11.27 -21.19
CA ASN A 127 -21.04 -12.74 -21.16
C ASN A 127 -20.02 -13.29 -22.16
N LYS A 128 -19.89 -12.68 -23.35
CA LYS A 128 -18.87 -13.07 -24.35
C LYS A 128 -17.46 -12.86 -23.79
N VAL A 129 -17.24 -11.72 -23.16
CA VAL A 129 -15.93 -11.37 -22.55
C VAL A 129 -15.60 -12.31 -21.38
N ILE A 130 -16.56 -12.60 -20.50
CA ILE A 130 -16.39 -13.55 -19.39
C ILE A 130 -16.04 -14.94 -19.92
N LYS A 131 -16.80 -15.47 -20.89
CA LYS A 131 -16.56 -16.80 -21.45
C LYS A 131 -15.21 -16.91 -22.15
N LYS A 132 -14.73 -15.84 -22.79
CA LYS A 132 -13.43 -15.80 -23.47
C LYS A 132 -12.26 -15.85 -22.47
N HIS A 133 -12.36 -15.16 -21.31
CA HIS A 133 -11.24 -14.99 -20.38
C HIS A 133 -11.30 -15.90 -19.15
N MET A 134 -12.52 -16.28 -18.68
CA MET A 134 -12.70 -17.13 -17.49
C MET A 134 -13.21 -18.54 -17.82
N GLY A 135 -13.56 -18.80 -19.10
CA GLY A 135 -14.08 -20.09 -19.54
C GLY A 135 -15.61 -20.17 -19.60
N ARG A 136 -16.10 -21.21 -20.30
CA ARG A 136 -17.54 -21.34 -20.66
C ARG A 136 -18.49 -21.53 -19.48
N LYS A 137 -17.98 -21.95 -18.31
CA LYS A 137 -18.75 -22.19 -17.08
C LYS A 137 -19.17 -20.89 -16.37
N TRP A 138 -18.52 -19.77 -16.68
CA TRP A 138 -18.75 -18.48 -16.01
C TRP A 138 -19.70 -17.58 -16.80
N GLY A 139 -20.46 -16.77 -16.08
CA GLY A 139 -21.39 -15.81 -16.67
C GLY A 139 -21.90 -14.81 -15.65
N ILE A 140 -22.63 -13.78 -16.12
CA ILE A 140 -23.20 -12.76 -15.27
C ILE A 140 -24.31 -13.36 -14.38
N SER A 141 -24.21 -13.10 -13.07
CA SER A 141 -25.24 -13.51 -12.11
C SER A 141 -26.63 -12.96 -12.46
N LYS A 142 -27.67 -13.77 -12.24
CA LYS A 142 -29.08 -13.37 -12.43
C LYS A 142 -29.45 -12.10 -11.64
N LYS A 143 -28.82 -11.87 -10.48
CA LYS A 143 -29.01 -10.66 -9.66
C LYS A 143 -28.46 -9.39 -10.33
N LEU A 144 -27.33 -9.48 -11.04
CA LEU A 144 -26.76 -8.35 -11.78
C LEU A 144 -27.60 -7.98 -13.02
N LYS A 145 -28.27 -8.96 -13.65
CA LYS A 145 -29.17 -8.71 -14.79
C LYS A 145 -30.40 -7.87 -14.43
N LYS A 146 -30.83 -7.92 -13.15
CA LYS A 146 -32.02 -7.21 -12.62
C LYS A 146 -31.67 -6.03 -11.72
N ALA A 147 -30.39 -5.74 -11.51
CA ALA A 147 -29.96 -4.65 -10.63
C ALA A 147 -30.31 -3.30 -11.26
N LYS A 148 -31.11 -2.50 -10.55
CA LYS A 148 -31.30 -1.09 -10.87
C LYS A 148 -29.94 -0.37 -10.70
N PRO A 149 -29.67 0.69 -11.51
CA PRO A 149 -28.46 1.49 -11.32
C PRO A 149 -28.40 1.97 -9.86
N ILE A 150 -27.25 1.75 -9.24
CA ILE A 150 -27.02 2.17 -7.85
C ILE A 150 -27.00 3.70 -7.88
N LYS A 151 -27.93 4.35 -7.16
CA LYS A 151 -27.88 5.81 -6.98
C LYS A 151 -26.55 6.17 -6.33
N GLU A 152 -25.86 7.12 -6.91
CA GLU A 152 -24.63 7.67 -6.32
C GLU A 152 -24.96 8.23 -4.93
N VAL A 153 -24.20 7.80 -3.95
CA VAL A 153 -24.34 8.27 -2.58
C VAL A 153 -23.32 9.41 -2.38
N SER A 154 -23.79 10.53 -1.81
CA SER A 154 -22.91 11.66 -1.55
C SER A 154 -21.72 11.26 -0.67
N TRP A 155 -20.52 11.80 -0.98
CA TRP A 155 -19.31 11.61 -0.19
C TRP A 155 -19.49 12.00 1.30
N THR A 156 -20.31 13.02 1.57
CA THR A 156 -20.63 13.47 2.93
C THR A 156 -21.27 12.38 3.81
N THR A 157 -21.94 11.39 3.22
CA THR A 157 -22.54 10.26 3.93
C THR A 157 -21.50 9.43 4.69
N LEU A 158 -20.22 9.41 4.24
CA LEU A 158 -19.14 8.70 4.90
C LEU A 158 -18.78 9.31 6.27
N PHE A 159 -19.08 10.59 6.47
CA PHE A 159 -18.79 11.33 7.69
C PHE A 159 -20.01 11.47 8.60
N SER A 160 -21.07 10.70 8.37
CA SER A 160 -22.29 10.73 9.14
C SER A 160 -22.71 9.33 9.63
N GLY A 161 -23.40 9.30 10.78
CA GLY A 161 -24.03 8.10 11.34
C GLY A 161 -23.10 6.88 11.43
N LYS A 162 -23.58 5.74 10.96
CA LYS A 162 -22.88 4.44 11.06
C LYS A 162 -21.56 4.38 10.26
N TYR A 163 -21.40 5.23 9.24
CA TYR A 163 -20.22 5.21 8.39
C TYR A 163 -19.05 5.99 8.98
N LEU A 164 -19.30 6.99 9.83
CA LEU A 164 -18.24 7.80 10.46
C LEU A 164 -17.20 6.92 11.16
N ARG A 165 -17.65 6.03 12.05
CA ARG A 165 -16.75 5.11 12.76
C ARG A 165 -15.94 4.23 11.81
N ARG A 166 -16.56 3.70 10.74
CA ARG A 166 -15.91 2.86 9.75
C ARG A 166 -14.86 3.64 8.93
N THR A 167 -15.19 4.87 8.56
CA THR A 167 -14.30 5.79 7.84
C THR A 167 -13.10 6.18 8.69
N LEU A 168 -13.33 6.53 9.96
CA LEU A 168 -12.25 6.89 10.88
C LEU A 168 -11.33 5.69 11.13
N VAL A 169 -11.86 4.52 11.44
CA VAL A 169 -11.02 3.33 11.64
C VAL A 169 -10.26 3.00 10.39
N GLY A 170 -10.96 2.90 9.22
CA GLY A 170 -10.34 2.53 7.95
C GLY A 170 -9.29 3.54 7.46
N GLY A 171 -9.50 4.83 7.75
CA GLY A 171 -8.55 5.88 7.40
C GLY A 171 -7.36 5.95 8.37
N LEU A 172 -7.63 5.93 9.68
CA LEU A 172 -6.59 6.15 10.70
C LEU A 172 -5.63 4.98 10.84
N PHE A 173 -6.13 3.70 10.84
CA PHE A 173 -5.20 2.58 10.88
C PHE A 173 -4.24 2.62 9.69
N TYR A 174 -4.77 2.91 8.50
CA TYR A 174 -3.98 2.97 7.28
C TYR A 174 -3.04 4.17 7.26
N ALA A 175 -3.45 5.33 7.79
CA ALA A 175 -2.59 6.50 7.93
C ALA A 175 -1.42 6.26 8.90
N CYS A 176 -1.69 5.69 10.07
CA CYS A 176 -0.65 5.38 11.07
C CYS A 176 0.33 4.34 10.54
N GLN A 177 -0.16 3.30 9.86
CA GLN A 177 0.68 2.30 9.22
C GLN A 177 1.54 2.91 8.12
N ALA A 178 0.94 3.72 7.23
CA ALA A 178 1.65 4.40 6.16
C ALA A 178 2.69 5.40 6.68
N PHE A 179 2.41 6.10 7.77
CA PHE A 179 3.36 6.99 8.44
C PHE A 179 4.63 6.24 8.84
N ALA A 180 4.49 5.17 9.61
CA ALA A 180 5.63 4.38 10.08
C ALA A 180 6.35 3.67 8.93
N PHE A 181 5.59 3.04 8.02
CA PHE A 181 6.13 2.29 6.90
C PHE A 181 6.94 3.17 5.95
N PHE A 182 6.33 4.20 5.38
CA PHE A 182 7.01 5.08 4.41
C PHE A 182 8.08 5.94 5.06
N GLY A 183 7.83 6.43 6.28
CA GLY A 183 8.82 7.19 7.01
C GLY A 183 10.10 6.41 7.25
N ILE A 184 10.00 5.18 7.78
CA ILE A 184 11.17 4.33 8.05
C ILE A 184 11.80 3.83 6.76
N SER A 185 11.01 3.29 5.82
CA SER A 185 11.54 2.61 4.64
C SER A 185 12.23 3.55 3.64
N ILE A 186 11.73 4.79 3.47
CA ILE A 186 12.34 5.77 2.57
C ILE A 186 13.65 6.31 3.15
N PHE A 187 13.70 6.54 4.47
CA PHE A 187 14.88 7.06 5.15
C PHE A 187 15.73 5.97 5.82
N LEU A 188 15.54 4.73 5.43
CA LEU A 188 16.24 3.57 5.97
C LEU A 188 17.77 3.75 6.03
N PRO A 189 18.49 4.24 5.00
CA PRO A 189 19.93 4.43 5.07
C PRO A 189 20.34 5.41 6.19
N ILE A 190 19.62 6.52 6.35
CA ILE A 190 19.89 7.53 7.38
C ILE A 190 19.64 6.95 8.78
N LEU A 191 18.59 6.16 8.95
CA LEU A 191 18.29 5.49 10.21
C LEU A 191 19.38 4.46 10.57
N LEU A 192 19.81 3.63 9.62
CA LEU A 192 20.87 2.66 9.82
C LEU A 192 22.20 3.33 10.17
N GLN A 193 22.52 4.45 9.52
CA GLN A 193 23.70 5.25 9.83
C GLN A 193 23.68 5.78 11.27
N SER A 194 22.56 6.35 11.70
CA SER A 194 22.42 6.89 13.05
C SER A 194 22.33 5.80 14.14
N MET A 195 22.02 4.56 13.77
CA MET A 195 22.10 3.39 14.65
C MET A 195 23.52 2.81 14.75
N HIS A 196 24.50 3.39 14.05
CA HIS A 196 25.89 2.91 13.96
C HIS A 196 26.02 1.45 13.49
N VAL A 197 25.20 1.07 12.49
CA VAL A 197 25.27 -0.27 11.89
C VAL A 197 26.47 -0.35 10.95
N THR A 198 27.27 -1.42 11.03
CA THR A 198 28.56 -1.56 10.38
C THR A 198 28.49 -1.49 8.86
N ASP A 199 27.50 -2.16 8.23
CA ASP A 199 27.28 -2.14 6.79
C ASP A 199 25.83 -1.74 6.48
N GLN A 200 25.65 -0.49 6.09
CA GLN A 200 24.33 0.08 5.80
C GLN A 200 23.68 -0.53 4.56
N LYS A 201 24.48 -0.90 3.54
CA LYS A 201 23.95 -1.47 2.29
C LYS A 201 23.39 -2.87 2.53
N ILE A 202 24.20 -3.74 3.15
CA ILE A 202 23.79 -5.11 3.48
C ILE A 202 22.62 -5.08 4.47
N SER A 203 22.69 -4.25 5.51
CA SER A 203 21.63 -4.13 6.51
C SER A 203 20.29 -3.64 5.90
N GLY A 204 20.36 -2.73 4.95
CA GLY A 204 19.18 -2.29 4.22
C GLY A 204 18.59 -3.39 3.33
N ILE A 205 19.42 -4.22 2.70
CA ILE A 205 18.95 -5.39 1.93
C ILE A 205 18.29 -6.41 2.86
N ILE A 206 18.89 -6.69 4.02
CA ILE A 206 18.33 -7.60 5.03
C ILE A 206 16.98 -7.10 5.54
N TYR A 207 16.87 -5.79 5.85
CA TYR A 207 15.60 -5.17 6.25
C TYR A 207 14.51 -5.36 5.18
N ASN A 208 14.83 -5.07 3.93
CA ASN A 208 13.90 -5.24 2.80
C ASN A 208 13.56 -6.71 2.54
N GLY A 209 14.50 -7.64 2.76
CA GLY A 209 14.25 -9.08 2.75
C GLY A 209 13.27 -9.49 3.85
N GLY A 210 13.45 -8.97 5.06
CA GLY A 210 12.51 -9.13 6.17
C GLY A 210 11.11 -8.62 5.82
N MET A 211 11.02 -7.45 5.16
CA MET A 211 9.77 -6.89 4.68
C MET A 211 9.05 -7.84 3.70
N PHE A 212 9.77 -8.44 2.76
CA PHE A 212 9.22 -9.41 1.82
C PHE A 212 8.69 -10.67 2.53
N ILE A 213 9.47 -11.21 3.46
CA ILE A 213 9.05 -12.33 4.30
C ILE A 213 7.77 -11.98 5.07
N GLY A 214 7.71 -10.76 5.64
CA GLY A 214 6.54 -10.25 6.33
C GLY A 214 5.27 -10.25 5.48
N VAL A 215 5.35 -9.77 4.24
CA VAL A 215 4.20 -9.79 3.31
C VAL A 215 3.75 -11.23 3.02
N ILE A 216 4.68 -12.16 2.77
CA ILE A 216 4.35 -13.58 2.55
C ILE A 216 3.66 -14.16 3.79
N LEU A 217 4.21 -13.95 4.98
CA LEU A 217 3.61 -14.40 6.24
C LEU A 217 2.21 -13.79 6.44
N GLY A 218 2.05 -12.50 6.15
CA GLY A 218 0.76 -11.82 6.19
C GLY A 218 -0.29 -12.49 5.31
N ILE A 219 0.06 -12.86 4.08
CA ILE A 219 -0.84 -13.57 3.15
C ILE A 219 -1.20 -14.97 3.68
N LEU A 220 -0.24 -15.70 4.24
CA LEU A 220 -0.48 -17.02 4.83
C LEU A 220 -1.38 -16.95 6.05
N LEU A 221 -1.22 -15.92 6.88
CA LEU A 221 -2.01 -15.70 8.09
C LEU A 221 -3.38 -15.08 7.80
N PHE A 222 -3.55 -14.41 6.67
CA PHE A 222 -4.73 -13.64 6.30
C PHE A 222 -6.07 -14.37 6.51
N ASN A 223 -6.16 -15.66 6.17
CA ASN A 223 -7.36 -16.47 6.34
C ASN A 223 -7.39 -17.30 7.63
N ARG A 224 -6.33 -17.27 8.42
CA ARG A 224 -6.19 -18.06 9.66
C ARG A 224 -6.54 -17.25 10.90
N ILE A 225 -6.33 -15.93 10.86
CA ILE A 225 -6.55 -14.99 11.98
C ILE A 225 -7.70 -14.06 11.63
N SER A 226 -8.47 -13.64 12.63
CA SER A 226 -9.51 -12.63 12.47
C SER A 226 -8.89 -11.27 12.07
N ARG A 227 -9.58 -10.49 11.23
CA ARG A 227 -9.07 -9.19 10.75
C ARG A 227 -8.75 -8.25 11.90
N ARG A 228 -9.66 -8.20 12.88
CA ARG A 228 -9.51 -7.37 14.07
C ARG A 228 -8.30 -7.78 14.90
N ALA A 229 -8.16 -9.07 15.20
CA ALA A 229 -7.03 -9.56 15.99
C ALA A 229 -5.70 -9.32 15.26
N PHE A 230 -5.68 -9.50 13.94
CA PHE A 230 -4.49 -9.27 13.14
C PHE A 230 -4.04 -7.79 13.17
N LEU A 231 -4.98 -6.83 12.99
CA LEU A 231 -4.66 -5.41 13.12
C LEU A 231 -4.13 -5.06 14.50
N ILE A 232 -4.83 -5.50 15.56
CA ILE A 232 -4.47 -5.21 16.94
C ILE A 232 -3.09 -5.76 17.28
N SER A 233 -2.83 -7.04 16.99
CA SER A 233 -1.53 -7.68 17.27
C SER A 233 -0.39 -7.06 16.46
N ASN A 234 -0.64 -6.74 15.18
CA ASN A 234 0.35 -6.14 14.30
C ASN A 234 0.82 -4.78 14.83
N PHE A 235 -0.11 -3.88 15.17
CA PHE A 235 0.23 -2.56 15.69
C PHE A 235 0.86 -2.61 17.08
N LEU A 236 0.37 -3.48 17.96
CA LEU A 236 0.94 -3.64 19.29
C LEU A 236 2.39 -4.12 19.21
N LEU A 237 2.63 -5.23 18.50
CA LEU A 237 3.97 -5.81 18.40
C LEU A 237 4.95 -4.88 17.69
N SER A 238 4.52 -4.26 16.58
CA SER A 238 5.35 -3.28 15.87
C SER A 238 5.68 -2.07 16.73
N GLY A 239 4.70 -1.53 17.46
CA GLY A 239 4.89 -0.39 18.36
C GLY A 239 5.83 -0.71 19.52
N ILE A 240 5.68 -1.89 20.15
CA ILE A 240 6.57 -2.35 21.23
C ILE A 240 8.00 -2.55 20.72
N LEU A 241 8.20 -3.22 19.59
CA LEU A 241 9.53 -3.51 19.07
C LEU A 241 10.31 -2.24 18.70
N ILE A 242 9.68 -1.30 18.00
CA ILE A 242 10.36 -0.06 17.62
C ILE A 242 10.58 0.85 18.84
N GLY A 243 9.65 0.86 19.80
CA GLY A 243 9.80 1.57 21.07
C GLY A 243 10.91 0.97 21.93
N PHE A 244 11.02 -0.36 22.00
CA PHE A 244 12.11 -1.06 22.70
C PHE A 244 13.47 -0.70 22.10
N LEU A 245 13.58 -0.65 20.77
CA LEU A 245 14.82 -0.21 20.09
C LEU A 245 15.18 1.24 20.42
N ALA A 246 14.19 2.11 20.51
CA ALA A 246 14.42 3.51 20.82
C ALA A 246 14.95 3.73 22.24
N ILE A 247 14.48 2.95 23.21
CA ILE A 247 14.88 3.09 24.62
C ILE A 247 16.24 2.46 24.90
N ASN A 248 16.54 1.30 24.30
CA ASN A 248 17.75 0.52 24.59
C ASN A 248 18.94 0.92 23.73
N LYS A 249 19.63 1.99 24.10
CA LYS A 249 20.79 2.52 23.37
C LYS A 249 22.01 1.60 23.40
N SER A 250 22.20 0.84 24.47
CA SER A 250 23.41 0.02 24.74
C SER A 250 23.45 -1.32 23.99
N LEU A 251 22.41 -1.65 23.22
CA LEU A 251 22.39 -2.89 22.46
C LEU A 251 23.47 -2.94 21.38
N ASN A 252 24.03 -4.12 21.17
CA ASN A 252 24.96 -4.38 20.08
C ASN A 252 24.26 -4.14 18.72
N SER A 253 25.02 -3.63 17.73
CA SER A 253 24.50 -3.31 16.38
C SER A 253 23.78 -4.50 15.71
N ASN A 254 24.31 -5.72 15.89
CA ASN A 254 23.69 -6.92 15.33
C ASN A 254 22.31 -7.23 15.97
N ILE A 255 22.18 -7.00 17.27
CA ILE A 255 20.91 -7.20 18.00
C ILE A 255 19.92 -6.12 17.57
N LYS A 256 20.36 -4.86 17.44
CA LYS A 256 19.52 -3.78 16.92
C LYS A 256 18.99 -4.11 15.53
N LEU A 257 19.85 -4.57 14.63
CA LEU A 257 19.47 -4.97 13.28
C LEU A 257 18.47 -6.14 13.29
N ALA A 258 18.70 -7.17 14.11
CA ALA A 258 17.80 -8.30 14.22
C ALA A 258 16.39 -7.88 14.69
N ILE A 259 16.29 -7.06 15.73
CA ILE A 259 15.01 -6.55 16.23
C ILE A 259 14.35 -5.66 15.17
N PHE A 260 15.13 -4.85 14.47
CA PHE A 260 14.63 -3.98 13.41
C PHE A 260 14.11 -4.79 12.22
N CYS A 261 14.73 -5.93 11.87
CA CYS A 261 14.23 -6.86 10.87
C CYS A 261 12.93 -7.56 11.31
N ILE A 262 12.84 -7.98 12.59
CA ILE A 262 11.61 -8.55 13.15
C ILE A 262 10.48 -7.51 13.11
N PHE A 263 10.77 -6.27 13.46
CA PHE A 263 9.82 -5.16 13.30
C PHE A 263 9.35 -5.02 11.85
N ALA A 264 10.29 -5.05 10.87
CA ALA A 264 9.96 -4.98 9.44
C ALA A 264 9.04 -6.13 9.00
N ILE A 265 9.31 -7.36 9.46
CA ILE A 265 8.48 -8.53 9.17
C ILE A 265 7.06 -8.33 9.71
N ILE A 266 6.92 -7.90 10.96
CA ILE A 266 5.62 -7.73 11.59
C ILE A 266 4.85 -6.59 10.92
N LEU A 267 5.44 -5.40 10.80
CA LEU A 267 4.78 -4.24 10.19
C LEU A 267 4.32 -4.54 8.77
N SER A 268 5.19 -5.18 7.96
CA SER A 268 4.87 -5.51 6.57
C SER A 268 3.84 -6.62 6.43
N SER A 269 3.71 -7.52 7.42
CA SER A 269 2.63 -8.50 7.42
C SER A 269 1.26 -7.84 7.51
N GLY A 270 1.15 -6.69 8.17
CA GLY A 270 -0.09 -5.92 8.28
C GLY A 270 -0.53 -5.23 6.99
N LEU A 271 0.41 -4.92 6.06
CA LEU A 271 0.09 -4.30 4.76
C LEU A 271 -0.94 -5.12 3.96
N VAL A 272 -0.99 -6.43 4.20
CA VAL A 272 -1.94 -7.34 3.56
C VAL A 272 -3.40 -6.95 3.82
N LEU A 273 -3.68 -6.20 4.88
CA LEU A 273 -5.01 -5.71 5.23
C LEU A 273 -5.37 -4.37 4.55
N ASP A 274 -4.42 -3.67 3.96
CA ASP A 274 -4.58 -2.31 3.40
C ASP A 274 -5.68 -2.22 2.33
N TYR A 275 -5.83 -3.26 1.53
CA TYR A 275 -6.87 -3.33 0.49
C TYR A 275 -8.13 -4.05 0.95
N PRO A 276 -8.03 -5.27 1.50
CA PRO A 276 -9.21 -6.05 1.86
C PRO A 276 -10.01 -5.41 2.99
N TYR A 277 -9.36 -4.96 4.05
CA TYR A 277 -10.06 -4.46 5.23
C TYR A 277 -10.94 -3.23 4.93
N PRO A 278 -10.45 -2.17 4.24
CA PRO A 278 -11.33 -1.08 3.83
C PRO A 278 -12.48 -1.53 2.92
N THR A 279 -12.26 -2.48 2.02
CA THR A 279 -13.32 -2.98 1.14
C THR A 279 -14.40 -3.76 1.89
N GLU A 280 -14.03 -4.44 2.98
CA GLU A 280 -14.92 -5.19 3.86
C GLU A 280 -15.70 -4.29 4.83
N LEU A 281 -15.17 -3.09 5.16
CA LEU A 281 -15.81 -2.13 6.07
C LEU A 281 -17.08 -1.48 5.48
N PHE A 282 -17.12 -1.29 4.17
CA PHE A 282 -18.18 -0.51 3.54
C PHE A 282 -19.19 -1.36 2.77
N ASP A 283 -20.45 -0.99 2.88
CA ASP A 283 -21.53 -1.57 2.08
C ASP A 283 -21.31 -1.26 0.58
N ILE A 284 -21.79 -2.15 -0.32
CA ILE A 284 -21.59 -2.04 -1.77
C ILE A 284 -21.91 -0.64 -2.33
N LYS A 285 -22.93 0.03 -1.77
CA LYS A 285 -23.39 1.36 -2.23
C LYS A 285 -22.38 2.48 -2.04
N VAL A 286 -21.55 2.39 -1.01
CA VAL A 286 -20.57 3.43 -0.61
C VAL A 286 -19.14 2.92 -0.66
N ARG A 287 -18.92 1.65 -1.06
CA ARG A 287 -17.62 0.97 -0.99
C ARG A 287 -16.52 1.72 -1.76
N GLY A 288 -16.77 2.07 -3.01
CA GLY A 288 -15.78 2.76 -3.83
C GLY A 288 -15.32 4.08 -3.21
N THR A 289 -16.28 4.91 -2.80
CA THR A 289 -16.00 6.20 -2.16
C THR A 289 -15.35 6.00 -0.78
N GLY A 290 -15.82 5.02 0.01
CA GLY A 290 -15.26 4.71 1.33
C GLY A 290 -13.81 4.24 1.28
N VAL A 291 -13.49 3.30 0.38
CA VAL A 291 -12.12 2.82 0.16
C VAL A 291 -11.23 3.95 -0.34
N GLY A 292 -11.69 4.74 -1.32
CA GLY A 292 -10.97 5.91 -1.82
C GLY A 292 -10.66 6.92 -0.72
N THR A 293 -11.60 7.19 0.18
CA THR A 293 -11.40 8.08 1.34
C THR A 293 -10.35 7.51 2.31
N CYS A 294 -10.40 6.21 2.63
CA CYS A 294 -9.38 5.57 3.48
C CYS A 294 -7.98 5.67 2.85
N ILE A 295 -7.86 5.41 1.55
CA ILE A 295 -6.60 5.56 0.83
C ILE A 295 -6.12 7.02 0.85
N THR A 296 -6.99 7.99 0.64
CA THR A 296 -6.64 9.42 0.70
C THR A 296 -6.10 9.79 2.07
N ILE A 297 -6.77 9.38 3.15
CA ILE A 297 -6.30 9.62 4.52
C ILE A 297 -4.93 8.96 4.75
N SER A 298 -4.70 7.76 4.22
CA SER A 298 -3.39 7.09 4.34
C SER A 298 -2.26 7.87 3.65
N ARG A 299 -2.54 8.58 2.56
CA ARG A 299 -1.53 9.40 1.87
C ARG A 299 -1.08 10.59 2.71
N PHE A 300 -1.97 11.19 3.51
CA PHE A 300 -1.57 12.20 4.50
C PHE A 300 -0.66 11.60 5.56
N GLY A 301 -0.94 10.38 6.04
CA GLY A 301 -0.05 9.67 6.96
C GLY A 301 1.33 9.40 6.32
N ALA A 302 1.38 8.90 5.10
CA ALA A 302 2.63 8.66 4.37
C ALA A 302 3.42 9.97 4.17
N ALA A 303 2.76 11.04 3.73
CA ALA A 303 3.38 12.34 3.53
C ALA A 303 3.94 12.91 4.86
N ALA A 304 3.17 12.84 5.94
CA ALA A 304 3.63 13.26 7.26
C ALA A 304 4.84 12.45 7.73
N GLY A 305 4.82 11.11 7.57
CA GLY A 305 5.96 10.24 7.92
C GLY A 305 7.22 10.58 7.13
N THR A 306 7.10 10.69 5.82
CA THR A 306 8.25 11.03 4.95
C THR A 306 8.80 12.43 5.18
N PHE A 307 7.96 13.39 5.52
CA PHE A 307 8.39 14.76 5.80
C PHE A 307 8.99 14.91 7.20
N LEU A 308 8.35 14.36 8.22
CA LEU A 308 8.75 14.56 9.61
C LEU A 308 9.95 13.72 10.03
N LEU A 309 10.08 12.46 9.56
CA LEU A 309 11.15 11.58 10.03
C LEU A 309 12.56 12.12 9.79
N PRO A 310 12.92 12.69 8.62
CA PRO A 310 14.24 13.29 8.42
C PRO A 310 14.51 14.44 9.40
N ILE A 311 13.50 15.30 9.63
CA ILE A 311 13.61 16.43 10.56
C ILE A 311 13.87 15.92 11.98
N LEU A 312 13.12 14.93 12.41
CA LEU A 312 13.23 14.32 13.73
C LEU A 312 14.59 13.60 13.89
N THR A 313 15.05 12.92 12.83
CA THR A 313 16.36 12.25 12.84
C THR A 313 17.49 13.27 12.94
N ASN A 314 17.39 14.41 12.29
CA ASN A 314 18.39 15.47 12.37
C ASN A 314 18.41 16.17 13.76
N GLN A 315 17.27 16.27 14.43
CA GLN A 315 17.15 16.94 15.74
C GLN A 315 17.47 16.02 16.92
N GLY A 316 17.00 14.77 16.89
CA GLY A 316 17.11 13.84 18.02
C GLY A 316 17.66 12.47 17.67
N GLY A 317 18.27 12.32 16.49
CA GLY A 317 18.78 11.04 15.99
C GLY A 317 17.68 10.02 15.68
N ALA A 318 18.10 8.78 15.37
CA ALA A 318 17.16 7.68 15.11
C ALA A 318 16.20 7.42 16.28
N ILE A 319 16.62 7.71 17.50
CA ILE A 319 15.85 7.46 18.71
C ILE A 319 14.54 8.23 18.71
N LEU A 320 14.60 9.54 18.43
CA LEU A 320 13.39 10.39 18.40
C LEU A 320 12.43 9.93 17.30
N SER A 321 12.94 9.60 16.12
CA SER A 321 12.14 9.08 15.01
C SER A 321 11.46 7.75 15.34
N MET A 322 12.20 6.82 15.97
CA MET A 322 11.64 5.54 16.40
C MET A 322 10.58 5.70 17.50
N LEU A 323 10.79 6.58 18.49
CA LEU A 323 9.82 6.87 19.53
C LEU A 323 8.51 7.41 18.95
N ILE A 324 8.59 8.36 18.02
CA ILE A 324 7.40 8.90 17.37
C ILE A 324 6.68 7.84 16.54
N CYS A 325 7.41 7.00 15.80
CA CYS A 325 6.82 5.86 15.11
C CYS A 325 6.13 4.89 16.10
N ALA A 326 6.76 4.61 17.26
CA ALA A 326 6.17 3.77 18.29
C ALA A 326 4.85 4.37 18.80
N ILE A 327 4.83 5.67 19.12
CA ILE A 327 3.63 6.39 19.59
C ILE A 327 2.52 6.30 18.53
N VAL A 328 2.83 6.55 17.26
CA VAL A 328 1.86 6.50 16.15
C VAL A 328 1.30 5.08 16.00
N LEU A 329 2.13 4.04 16.06
CA LEU A 329 1.69 2.64 15.95
C LEU A 329 0.86 2.21 17.17
N LEU A 330 1.24 2.62 18.38
CA LEU A 330 0.45 2.35 19.59
C LEU A 330 -0.87 3.12 19.59
N THR A 331 -0.91 4.32 19.01
CA THR A 331 -2.17 5.04 18.78
C THR A 331 -3.08 4.26 17.82
N ALA A 332 -2.52 3.71 16.73
CA ALA A 332 -3.27 2.83 15.82
C ALA A 332 -3.78 1.56 16.53
N PHE A 333 -2.96 0.97 17.43
CA PHE A 333 -3.38 -0.15 18.27
C PHE A 333 -4.61 0.21 19.11
N ILE A 334 -4.59 1.35 19.80
CA ILE A 334 -5.71 1.82 20.64
C ILE A 334 -6.97 2.06 19.79
N ILE A 335 -6.82 2.73 18.64
CA ILE A 335 -7.93 2.98 17.71
C ILE A 335 -8.54 1.66 17.24
N CYS A 336 -7.71 0.70 16.85
CA CYS A 336 -8.18 -0.60 16.39
C CYS A 336 -8.80 -1.43 17.52
N LEU A 337 -8.25 -1.36 18.73
CA LEU A 337 -8.77 -2.05 19.90
C LEU A 337 -10.21 -1.59 20.24
N ILE A 338 -10.45 -0.27 20.21
CA ILE A 338 -11.74 0.32 20.60
C ILE A 338 -12.75 0.23 19.44
N TRP A 339 -12.33 0.51 18.20
CA TRP A 339 -13.24 0.80 17.12
C TRP A 339 -13.25 -0.21 15.97
N ALA A 340 -12.21 -1.03 15.79
CA ALA A 340 -12.14 -1.94 14.65
C ALA A 340 -13.21 -3.04 14.74
N PRO A 341 -14.14 -3.15 13.76
CA PRO A 341 -15.05 -4.26 13.69
C PRO A 341 -14.37 -5.48 13.07
N GLU A 342 -14.84 -6.68 13.44
CA GLU A 342 -14.48 -7.91 12.72
C GLU A 342 -15.19 -7.95 11.38
N THR A 343 -14.44 -8.12 10.30
CA THR A 343 -14.96 -8.11 8.93
C THR A 343 -14.83 -9.46 8.24
N SER A 344 -13.99 -10.36 8.76
CA SER A 344 -13.77 -11.67 8.17
C SER A 344 -15.07 -12.51 8.14
N PRO A 345 -15.48 -13.03 6.97
CA PRO A 345 -16.68 -13.85 6.86
C PRO A 345 -16.65 -15.08 7.76
N LYS A 346 -15.45 -15.65 7.98
CA LYS A 346 -15.25 -16.86 8.80
C LYS A 346 -15.49 -16.62 10.31
N PHE A 347 -15.09 -15.46 10.81
CA PHE A 347 -15.13 -15.14 12.24
C PHE A 347 -16.32 -14.25 12.63
N LYS A 348 -17.03 -13.68 11.65
CA LYS A 348 -18.21 -12.85 11.88
C LYS A 348 -19.46 -13.64 12.31
N GLN A 349 -19.49 -14.94 12.05
CA GLN A 349 -20.59 -15.82 12.44
C GLN A 349 -20.53 -16.27 13.90
N ASN A 350 -19.43 -16.05 14.61
CA ASN A 350 -19.21 -16.49 15.99
C ASN A 350 -19.31 -15.34 17.02
N ASN A 351 -19.70 -14.16 16.59
CA ASN A 351 -20.03 -12.98 17.42
C ASN A 351 -21.39 -12.43 17.00
#